data_c8091c5aac5992c682b4638c4b3d1c1c
#
_entry.id   c8091c5aac5992c682b4638c4b3d1c1c
#
_cell.length_a   1.000
_cell.length_b   1.000
_cell.length_c   1.000
_cell.angle_alpha   90.00
_cell.angle_beta   90.00
_cell.angle_gamma   90.00
#
_symmetry.space_group_name_H-M   'P 1'
#
loop_
_entity.id
_entity.type
_entity.pdbx_description
1 polymer ?
#
loop_
_entity_poly.entity_id
_entity_poly.type
_entity_poly.pdbx_seq_one_letter_code
_entity_poly.pdbx_strand_id
1 'polypeptide(L)'
;MKTRLLLAAAVLGTASLSAAADDAPAHPTLAIGAAAPDFALPGVDGRTHTLAEYASARVLVLVFTCNHCPTAQAYEERIQKLQDDFAPKGVALVAISPNDPKAVRLDELGYTDLSDSLEEMKIRAQERHFTFPYLYDGDTQAVAHAYGPTATPHVFVFDKERKLRFAGRVDDGENPAKVTVSDARNAIDAVLAGTPVAVEKTKVFGCSIKWAEKKSWLAEGEKKWAAEEVALTPIDAAGLKALTANDSAKLRLVNVWATWCGPCQVEFPDMIAVYRMYRGRGLELATVSADPPEKSAPVLAYLKEQRASGRNHIFEKADPYALIDPVDPKWQGELPHTIVVAPGGRVVYRSEGAFDPLALRRAIVGYYGRYYHSVAGQ
;
A
#
# COMPACT_ATOMS: atom_id res chain seq x y z
N MET A 1 52.82 -0.01 -69.01
CA MET A 1 52.69 0.94 -67.92
C MET A 1 51.21 0.97 -67.55
N LYS A 2 50.77 0.43 -66.44
CA LYS A 2 49.40 0.39 -65.96
C LYS A 2 49.38 1.06 -64.60
N THR A 3 48.87 2.30 -64.57
CA THR A 3 48.73 3.12 -63.33
C THR A 3 47.51 2.67 -62.56
N ARG A 4 47.69 2.21 -61.31
CA ARG A 4 46.59 1.88 -60.41
C ARG A 4 46.24 3.09 -59.56
N LEU A 5 45.04 3.58 -59.70
CA LEU A 5 44.43 4.61 -58.82
C LEU A 5 43.97 3.95 -57.53
N LEU A 6 44.46 4.35 -56.38
CA LEU A 6 43.97 3.98 -55.06
C LEU A 6 42.93 5.01 -54.62
N LEU A 7 41.68 4.60 -54.46
CA LEU A 7 40.61 5.37 -53.79
C LEU A 7 40.76 5.16 -52.29
N ALA A 8 41.03 6.20 -51.54
CA ALA A 8 40.91 6.23 -50.07
C ALA A 8 39.49 6.58 -49.70
N ALA A 9 38.78 5.65 -49.06
CA ALA A 9 37.45 5.94 -48.46
C ALA A 9 37.63 6.50 -47.06
N ALA A 10 37.26 7.77 -46.90
CA ALA A 10 37.18 8.41 -45.58
C ALA A 10 35.89 7.96 -44.89
N VAL A 11 36.02 7.23 -43.79
CA VAL A 11 34.89 6.87 -42.91
C VAL A 11 34.70 8.04 -41.92
N LEU A 12 33.69 8.86 -42.14
CA LEU A 12 33.19 9.85 -41.14
C LEU A 12 32.44 9.08 -40.04
N GLY A 13 33.10 8.89 -38.89
CA GLY A 13 32.47 8.44 -37.68
C GLY A 13 31.60 9.53 -37.08
N THR A 14 30.29 9.40 -37.19
CA THR A 14 29.33 10.23 -36.42
C THR A 14 29.37 9.79 -34.96
N ALA A 15 30.06 10.54 -34.13
CA ALA A 15 29.96 10.40 -32.68
C ALA A 15 28.57 10.88 -32.25
N SER A 16 27.68 9.92 -31.97
CA SER A 16 26.41 10.21 -31.27
C SER A 16 26.75 10.60 -29.85
N LEU A 17 26.71 11.91 -29.55
CA LEU A 17 26.60 12.38 -28.17
C LEU A 17 25.26 11.92 -27.64
N SER A 18 25.26 10.83 -26.88
CA SER A 18 24.18 10.48 -25.99
C SER A 18 24.17 11.55 -24.88
N ALA A 19 23.29 12.54 -24.99
CA ALA A 19 23.00 13.41 -23.88
C ALA A 19 22.45 12.53 -22.76
N ALA A 20 23.20 12.33 -21.68
CA ALA A 20 22.68 11.86 -20.43
C ALA A 20 21.57 12.83 -20.05
N ALA A 21 20.31 12.40 -20.11
CA ALA A 21 19.20 13.17 -19.57
C ALA A 21 19.54 13.42 -18.09
N ASP A 22 19.60 14.67 -17.71
CA ASP A 22 19.77 15.09 -16.33
C ASP A 22 18.70 14.38 -15.48
N ASP A 23 19.11 13.48 -14.61
CA ASP A 23 18.29 12.77 -13.62
C ASP A 23 17.89 13.72 -12.47
N ALA A 24 17.50 14.94 -12.77
CA ALA A 24 16.88 15.82 -11.79
C ALA A 24 15.54 15.19 -11.41
N PRO A 25 15.21 15.02 -10.12
CA PRO A 25 13.91 14.51 -9.71
C PRO A 25 12.82 15.39 -10.29
N ALA A 26 11.79 14.78 -10.88
CA ALA A 26 10.65 15.51 -11.47
C ALA A 26 10.00 16.49 -10.47
N HIS A 27 10.16 16.23 -9.16
CA HIS A 27 9.67 17.04 -8.04
C HIS A 27 10.80 17.31 -7.06
N PRO A 28 11.56 18.41 -7.22
CA PRO A 28 12.68 18.72 -6.34
C PRO A 28 12.19 19.09 -4.93
N THR A 29 12.86 18.56 -3.92
CA THR A 29 12.56 18.91 -2.52
C THR A 29 12.80 20.40 -2.28
N LEU A 30 11.87 21.06 -1.58
CA LEU A 30 11.92 22.47 -1.21
C LEU A 30 13.29 22.83 -0.62
N ALA A 31 13.85 23.97 -1.07
CA ALA A 31 15.18 24.38 -0.66
C ALA A 31 15.20 24.90 0.80
N ILE A 32 16.28 24.63 1.54
CA ILE A 32 16.48 25.21 2.87
C ILE A 32 16.46 26.75 2.77
N GLY A 33 15.77 27.40 3.70
CA GLY A 33 15.51 28.84 3.73
C GLY A 33 14.32 29.30 2.88
N ALA A 34 13.75 28.44 2.02
CA ALA A 34 12.55 28.77 1.27
C ALA A 34 11.33 28.94 2.20
N ALA A 35 10.38 29.79 1.78
CA ALA A 35 9.12 29.93 2.49
C ALA A 35 8.26 28.69 2.29
N ALA A 36 7.47 28.31 3.32
CA ALA A 36 6.48 27.25 3.21
C ALA A 36 5.46 27.60 2.13
N PRO A 37 5.28 26.79 1.10
CA PRO A 37 4.17 26.91 0.16
C PRO A 37 2.83 26.87 0.87
N ASP A 38 1.87 27.67 0.42
CA ASP A 38 0.52 27.70 0.99
C ASP A 38 -0.25 26.41 0.67
N PHE A 39 -1.20 26.07 1.54
CA PHE A 39 -2.08 24.94 1.32
C PHE A 39 -3.46 25.14 1.93
N ALA A 40 -4.46 24.48 1.34
CA ALA A 40 -5.79 24.30 1.86
C ALA A 40 -6.24 22.88 1.56
N LEU A 41 -6.16 21.98 2.55
CA LEU A 41 -6.38 20.55 2.37
C LEU A 41 -7.48 20.00 3.28
N PRO A 42 -8.29 19.04 2.81
CA PRO A 42 -9.25 18.34 3.66
C PRO A 42 -8.52 17.47 4.69
N GLY A 43 -8.99 17.56 5.94
CA GLY A 43 -8.52 16.73 7.05
C GLY A 43 -9.42 15.53 7.32
N VAL A 44 -8.87 14.54 8.02
CA VAL A 44 -9.63 13.36 8.50
C VAL A 44 -10.74 13.73 9.49
N ASP A 45 -10.69 14.91 10.08
CA ASP A 45 -11.71 15.49 10.96
C ASP A 45 -12.88 16.11 10.20
N GLY A 46 -12.86 16.08 8.87
CA GLY A 46 -13.90 16.64 8.00
C GLY A 46 -13.79 18.15 7.77
N ARG A 47 -12.72 18.81 8.27
CA ARG A 47 -12.47 20.24 8.05
C ARG A 47 -11.41 20.43 6.97
N THR A 48 -11.43 21.61 6.35
CA THR A 48 -10.29 22.06 5.53
C THR A 48 -9.32 22.83 6.45
N HIS A 49 -8.05 22.44 6.38
CA HIS A 49 -6.95 23.09 7.11
C HIS A 49 -6.08 23.90 6.17
N THR A 50 -5.68 25.09 6.61
CA THR A 50 -4.84 26.01 5.83
C THR A 50 -3.51 26.29 6.54
N LEU A 51 -2.48 26.66 5.80
CA LEU A 51 -1.19 27.06 6.38
C LEU A 51 -1.37 28.23 7.40
N ALA A 52 -2.33 29.13 7.15
CA ALA A 52 -2.60 30.30 7.99
C ALA A 52 -3.05 29.93 9.41
N GLU A 53 -3.73 28.77 9.61
CA GLU A 53 -4.15 28.29 10.92
C GLU A 53 -2.98 28.09 11.88
N TYR A 54 -1.81 27.83 11.35
CA TYR A 54 -0.58 27.57 12.13
C TYR A 54 0.29 28.80 12.32
N ALA A 55 -0.16 30.02 11.92
CA ALA A 55 0.62 31.26 11.95
C ALA A 55 1.18 31.60 13.35
N SER A 56 0.48 31.23 14.43
CA SER A 56 0.93 31.48 15.81
C SER A 56 1.99 30.49 16.30
N ALA A 57 2.18 29.34 15.65
CA ALA A 57 3.13 28.34 16.09
C ALA A 57 4.58 28.82 15.96
N ARG A 58 5.39 28.55 16.99
CA ARG A 58 6.83 28.88 17.01
C ARG A 58 7.61 28.07 15.98
N VAL A 59 7.21 26.84 15.78
CA VAL A 59 7.76 25.91 14.79
C VAL A 59 6.59 25.20 14.11
N LEU A 60 6.65 25.05 12.79
CA LEU A 60 5.73 24.20 12.03
C LEU A 60 6.49 22.98 11.53
N VAL A 61 5.94 21.80 11.80
CA VAL A 61 6.45 20.51 11.32
C VAL A 61 5.43 19.93 10.37
N LEU A 62 5.80 19.74 9.11
CA LEU A 62 5.00 18.99 8.14
C LEU A 62 5.62 17.61 7.95
N VAL A 63 4.81 16.57 8.02
CA VAL A 63 5.23 15.18 7.82
C VAL A 63 4.43 14.58 6.67
N PHE A 64 5.08 14.37 5.53
CA PHE A 64 4.46 13.61 4.45
C PHE A 64 4.51 12.13 4.80
N THR A 65 3.35 11.53 4.99
CA THR A 65 3.18 10.13 5.42
C THR A 65 1.99 9.49 4.70
N CYS A 66 1.72 8.20 4.90
CA CYS A 66 0.59 7.52 4.28
C CYS A 66 0.25 6.21 5.01
N ASN A 67 -0.91 5.63 4.70
CA ASN A 67 -1.40 4.41 5.35
C ASN A 67 -0.74 3.14 4.81
N HIS A 68 -0.46 3.07 3.49
CA HIS A 68 -0.05 1.81 2.87
C HIS A 68 1.41 1.44 3.10
N CYS A 69 2.28 2.43 3.26
CA CYS A 69 3.73 2.22 3.37
C CYS A 69 4.10 1.56 4.70
N PRO A 70 4.71 0.36 4.71
CA PRO A 70 5.12 -0.30 5.95
C PRO A 70 6.13 0.53 6.76
N THR A 71 7.03 1.24 6.11
CA THR A 71 7.95 2.17 6.78
C THR A 71 7.16 3.32 7.43
N ALA A 72 6.21 3.96 6.74
CA ALA A 72 5.38 5.02 7.33
C ALA A 72 4.60 4.50 8.55
N GLN A 73 4.00 3.31 8.46
CA GLN A 73 3.32 2.66 9.57
C GLN A 73 4.26 2.42 10.78
N ALA A 74 5.52 2.04 10.54
CA ALA A 74 6.52 1.86 11.60
C ALA A 74 6.88 3.17 12.33
N TYR A 75 6.57 4.32 11.72
CA TYR A 75 6.85 5.64 12.30
C TYR A 75 5.62 6.31 12.94
N GLU A 76 4.41 5.75 12.82
CA GLU A 76 3.18 6.37 13.36
C GLU A 76 3.31 6.76 14.84
N GLU A 77 3.76 5.85 15.70
CA GLU A 77 3.93 6.12 17.13
C GLU A 77 5.02 7.17 17.41
N ARG A 78 6.08 7.19 16.60
CA ARG A 78 7.16 8.19 16.76
C ARG A 78 6.72 9.58 16.33
N ILE A 79 5.89 9.69 15.28
CA ILE A 79 5.29 10.95 14.85
C ILE A 79 4.30 11.44 15.92
N GLN A 80 3.46 10.53 16.48
CA GLN A 80 2.58 10.88 17.61
C GLN A 80 3.39 11.37 18.82
N LYS A 81 4.49 10.71 19.13
CA LYS A 81 5.36 11.13 20.23
C LYS A 81 6.02 12.50 19.98
N LEU A 82 6.37 12.83 18.74
CA LEU A 82 6.82 14.20 18.42
C LEU A 82 5.71 15.21 18.69
N GLN A 83 4.48 14.94 18.31
CA GLN A 83 3.33 15.80 18.62
C GLN A 83 3.17 15.99 20.13
N ASP A 84 3.16 14.91 20.90
CA ASP A 84 2.94 14.95 22.35
C ASP A 84 4.05 15.74 23.10
N ASP A 85 5.31 15.53 22.69
CA ASP A 85 6.46 16.15 23.34
C ASP A 85 6.62 17.64 23.00
N PHE A 86 6.14 18.09 21.81
CA PHE A 86 6.43 19.42 21.28
C PHE A 86 5.21 20.34 21.19
N ALA A 87 3.98 19.85 21.15
CA ALA A 87 2.79 20.70 21.14
C ALA A 87 2.75 21.65 22.35
N PRO A 88 3.07 21.22 23.59
CA PRO A 88 3.11 22.13 24.77
C PRO A 88 4.17 23.23 24.64
N LYS A 89 5.15 23.07 23.75
CA LYS A 89 6.24 24.05 23.52
C LYS A 89 5.91 25.05 22.39
N GLY A 90 4.69 24.97 21.82
CA GLY A 90 4.22 25.84 20.75
C GLY A 90 4.64 25.37 19.35
N VAL A 91 4.88 24.08 19.16
CA VAL A 91 5.08 23.43 17.86
C VAL A 91 3.75 22.96 17.31
N ALA A 92 3.45 23.25 16.04
CA ALA A 92 2.38 22.61 15.30
C ALA A 92 2.96 21.50 14.43
N LEU A 93 2.44 20.29 14.56
CA LEU A 93 2.74 19.16 13.70
C LEU A 93 1.51 18.83 12.85
N VAL A 94 1.72 18.71 11.54
CA VAL A 94 0.66 18.37 10.55
C VAL A 94 1.18 17.24 9.68
N ALA A 95 0.43 16.16 9.60
CA ALA A 95 0.69 15.06 8.67
C ALA A 95 -0.08 15.27 7.36
N ILE A 96 0.53 14.93 6.22
CA ILE A 96 -0.07 15.07 4.89
C ILE A 96 0.14 13.77 4.12
N SER A 97 -0.95 13.16 3.63
CA SER A 97 -0.87 12.06 2.66
C SER A 97 -0.76 12.63 1.25
N PRO A 98 0.39 12.41 0.57
CA PRO A 98 0.64 12.95 -0.75
C PRO A 98 0.17 12.04 -1.89
N ASN A 99 -0.32 10.82 -1.59
CA ASN A 99 -0.54 9.78 -2.57
C ASN A 99 -1.90 9.88 -3.26
N ASP A 100 -1.92 9.75 -4.59
CA ASP A 100 -3.15 9.38 -5.29
C ASP A 100 -3.44 7.89 -5.02
N PRO A 101 -4.53 7.54 -4.30
CA PRO A 101 -4.86 6.15 -4.01
C PRO A 101 -5.08 5.31 -5.28
N LYS A 102 -5.46 5.94 -6.39
CA LYS A 102 -5.60 5.31 -7.71
C LYS A 102 -4.26 5.03 -8.40
N ALA A 103 -3.17 5.59 -7.90
CA ALA A 103 -1.80 5.33 -8.39
C ALA A 103 -1.07 4.27 -7.56
N VAL A 104 -1.69 3.76 -6.50
CA VAL A 104 -1.18 2.64 -5.70
C VAL A 104 -1.57 1.32 -6.37
N ARG A 105 -0.60 0.45 -6.66
CA ARG A 105 -0.91 -0.89 -7.18
C ARG A 105 -1.38 -1.80 -6.04
N LEU A 106 -2.22 -2.77 -6.37
CA LEU A 106 -2.73 -3.72 -5.37
C LEU A 106 -1.61 -4.48 -4.65
N ASP A 107 -0.55 -4.89 -5.35
CA ASP A 107 0.57 -5.61 -4.76
C ASP A 107 1.45 -4.74 -3.81
N GLU A 108 1.32 -3.41 -3.86
CA GLU A 108 1.95 -2.50 -2.91
C GLU A 108 1.18 -2.40 -1.59
N LEU A 109 -0.09 -2.84 -1.56
CA LEU A 109 -0.94 -2.86 -0.38
C LEU A 109 -0.74 -4.10 0.51
N GLY A 110 0.23 -4.96 0.22
CA GLY A 110 0.44 -6.22 0.92
C GLY A 110 0.79 -6.13 2.42
N TYR A 111 1.11 -4.95 2.92
CA TYR A 111 1.48 -4.68 4.32
C TYR A 111 0.44 -3.84 5.07
N THR A 112 -0.71 -3.59 4.46
CA THR A 112 -1.75 -2.76 5.06
C THR A 112 -3.14 -3.35 4.85
N ASP A 113 -4.03 -3.06 5.77
CA ASP A 113 -5.47 -3.27 5.63
C ASP A 113 -6.18 -2.04 5.07
N LEU A 114 -5.53 -0.87 5.07
CA LEU A 114 -6.07 0.41 4.67
C LEU A 114 -5.25 1.02 3.53
N SER A 115 -5.92 1.53 2.50
CA SER A 115 -5.33 2.32 1.42
C SER A 115 -5.09 3.77 1.85
N ASP A 116 -4.67 4.62 0.90
CA ASP A 116 -4.41 6.04 1.15
C ASP A 116 -5.60 6.94 0.80
N SER A 117 -6.82 6.40 0.65
CA SER A 117 -8.01 7.22 0.45
C SER A 117 -8.35 8.02 1.71
N LEU A 118 -8.96 9.20 1.56
CA LEU A 118 -9.36 10.03 2.70
C LEU A 118 -10.25 9.26 3.67
N GLU A 119 -11.16 8.42 3.18
CA GLU A 119 -12.04 7.62 4.03
C GLU A 119 -11.26 6.60 4.87
N GLU A 120 -10.27 5.92 4.27
CA GLU A 120 -9.45 4.97 5.01
C GLU A 120 -8.40 5.65 5.90
N MET A 121 -7.97 6.89 5.57
CA MET A 121 -7.18 7.74 6.47
C MET A 121 -7.95 8.10 7.75
N LYS A 122 -9.27 8.37 7.67
CA LYS A 122 -10.12 8.61 8.85
C LYS A 122 -10.10 7.40 9.79
N ILE A 123 -10.24 6.19 9.23
CA ILE A 123 -10.17 4.95 10.00
C ILE A 123 -8.81 4.81 10.69
N ARG A 124 -7.72 5.02 9.94
CA ARG A 124 -6.36 4.94 10.49
C ARG A 124 -6.14 5.93 11.63
N ALA A 125 -6.52 7.18 11.43
CA ALA A 125 -6.36 8.23 12.45
C ALA A 125 -7.13 7.91 13.74
N GLN A 126 -8.35 7.37 13.60
CA GLN A 126 -9.16 6.95 14.74
C GLN A 126 -8.53 5.76 15.47
N GLU A 127 -8.10 4.73 14.77
CA GLU A 127 -7.51 3.52 15.35
C GLU A 127 -6.16 3.77 16.04
N ARG A 128 -5.38 4.70 15.50
CA ARG A 128 -4.07 5.08 16.04
C ARG A 128 -4.14 6.25 17.00
N HIS A 129 -5.34 6.79 17.25
CA HIS A 129 -5.56 7.92 18.16
C HIS A 129 -4.68 9.13 17.84
N PHE A 130 -4.55 9.47 16.54
CA PHE A 130 -3.75 10.62 16.12
C PHE A 130 -4.33 11.91 16.70
N THR A 131 -3.48 12.70 17.36
CA THR A 131 -3.87 14.01 17.96
C THR A 131 -3.40 15.19 17.12
N PHE A 132 -2.72 14.93 16.02
CA PHE A 132 -2.31 15.92 15.02
C PHE A 132 -3.27 15.92 13.81
N PRO A 133 -3.42 17.04 13.09
CA PRO A 133 -4.14 17.08 11.82
C PRO A 133 -3.51 16.13 10.80
N TYR A 134 -4.32 15.26 10.18
CA TYR A 134 -3.90 14.39 9.10
C TYR A 134 -4.67 14.76 7.83
N LEU A 135 -3.98 15.33 6.85
CA LEU A 135 -4.52 16.00 5.68
C LEU A 135 -4.32 15.15 4.42
N TYR A 136 -5.22 15.28 3.48
CA TYR A 136 -5.21 14.55 2.22
C TYR A 136 -4.94 15.47 1.03
N ASP A 137 -3.89 15.20 0.28
CA ASP A 137 -3.48 15.92 -0.95
C ASP A 137 -3.59 15.04 -2.21
N GLY A 138 -4.11 13.81 -2.08
CA GLY A 138 -4.05 12.79 -3.14
C GLY A 138 -4.82 13.13 -4.41
N ASP A 139 -5.86 13.97 -4.35
CA ASP A 139 -6.66 14.32 -5.53
C ASP A 139 -5.91 15.21 -6.53
N THR A 140 -5.16 16.19 -6.04
CA THR A 140 -4.44 17.17 -6.85
C THR A 140 -2.93 17.03 -6.75
N GLN A 141 -2.44 16.56 -5.61
CA GLN A 141 -1.02 16.49 -5.24
C GLN A 141 -0.28 17.84 -5.34
N ALA A 142 -1.05 18.94 -5.33
CA ALA A 142 -0.50 20.27 -5.52
C ALA A 142 0.48 20.66 -4.40
N VAL A 143 0.17 20.27 -3.16
CA VAL A 143 1.04 20.52 -2.01
C VAL A 143 2.29 19.62 -2.10
N ALA A 144 2.12 18.34 -2.42
CA ALA A 144 3.24 17.44 -2.62
C ALA A 144 4.17 17.92 -3.75
N HIS A 145 3.63 18.44 -4.86
CA HIS A 145 4.45 19.05 -5.93
C HIS A 145 5.23 20.25 -5.44
N ALA A 146 4.64 21.12 -4.61
CA ALA A 146 5.28 22.33 -4.12
C ALA A 146 6.38 22.07 -3.08
N TYR A 147 6.22 21.05 -2.23
CA TYR A 147 7.18 20.67 -1.19
C TYR A 147 8.22 19.65 -1.66
N GLY A 148 7.92 18.84 -2.65
CA GLY A 148 8.80 17.81 -3.21
C GLY A 148 9.20 16.72 -2.22
N PRO A 149 8.26 16.05 -1.49
CA PRO A 149 8.63 14.88 -0.71
C PRO A 149 9.11 13.76 -1.63
N THR A 150 10.14 13.02 -1.23
CA THR A 150 10.73 11.95 -2.04
C THR A 150 10.27 10.56 -1.64
N ALA A 151 9.83 10.40 -0.38
CA ALA A 151 9.33 9.16 0.17
C ALA A 151 8.37 9.45 1.35
N THR A 152 7.75 8.42 1.90
CA THR A 152 6.99 8.50 3.16
C THR A 152 7.64 7.58 4.21
N PRO A 153 7.93 8.10 5.45
CA PRO A 153 7.72 9.48 5.91
C PRO A 153 8.85 10.46 5.48
N HIS A 154 8.50 11.73 5.19
CA HIS A 154 9.45 12.81 4.94
C HIS A 154 9.06 14.05 5.77
N VAL A 155 9.97 14.55 6.60
CA VAL A 155 9.74 15.64 7.56
C VAL A 155 10.31 16.94 7.04
N PHE A 156 9.54 18.03 7.22
CA PHE A 156 9.93 19.40 6.93
C PHE A 156 9.72 20.24 8.19
N VAL A 157 10.75 20.92 8.69
CA VAL A 157 10.68 21.77 9.89
C VAL A 157 10.88 23.23 9.50
N PHE A 158 9.91 24.07 9.83
CA PHE A 158 9.87 25.49 9.54
C PHE A 158 9.98 26.30 10.83
N ASP A 159 10.70 27.40 10.80
CA ASP A 159 10.76 28.37 11.87
C ASP A 159 9.47 29.23 11.97
N LYS A 160 9.49 30.21 12.87
CA LYS A 160 8.37 31.13 13.09
C LYS A 160 8.02 31.98 11.85
N GLU A 161 9.02 32.32 11.04
CA GLU A 161 8.88 33.06 9.77
C GLU A 161 8.49 32.13 8.61
N ARG A 162 8.21 30.85 8.89
CA ARG A 162 7.88 29.81 7.90
C ARG A 162 9.00 29.60 6.86
N LYS A 163 10.27 29.78 7.29
CA LYS A 163 11.42 29.40 6.50
C LYS A 163 11.84 27.97 6.81
N LEU A 164 12.07 27.15 5.78
CA LEU A 164 12.51 25.77 5.93
C LEU A 164 13.90 25.71 6.59
N ARG A 165 14.01 24.97 7.68
CA ARG A 165 15.27 24.76 8.42
C ARG A 165 15.76 23.34 8.39
N PHE A 166 14.87 22.38 8.11
CA PHE A 166 15.22 20.97 7.97
C PHE A 166 14.29 20.27 6.97
N ALA A 167 14.86 19.40 6.13
CA ALA A 167 14.11 18.45 5.30
C ALA A 167 14.79 17.09 5.36
N GLY A 168 14.08 16.03 5.84
CA GLY A 168 14.71 14.75 5.98
C GLY A 168 13.84 13.67 6.66
N ARG A 169 14.51 12.67 7.20
CA ARG A 169 13.92 11.54 7.91
C ARG A 169 13.52 11.91 9.33
N VAL A 170 12.63 11.10 9.93
CA VAL A 170 12.26 11.24 11.34
C VAL A 170 13.48 10.94 12.23
N ASP A 171 14.13 9.82 11.98
CA ASP A 171 15.35 9.33 12.65
C ASP A 171 16.13 8.38 11.72
N ASP A 172 17.23 7.80 12.20
CA ASP A 172 18.17 7.02 11.40
C ASP A 172 17.84 5.52 11.26
N GLY A 173 16.70 5.05 11.79
CA GLY A 173 16.37 3.62 11.75
C GLY A 173 14.89 3.30 11.82
N GLU A 174 14.41 2.42 10.93
CA GLU A 174 13.03 1.91 10.98
C GLU A 174 12.76 1.13 12.27
N ASN A 175 13.73 0.32 12.71
CA ASN A 175 13.66 -0.40 14.00
C ASN A 175 13.98 0.55 15.15
N PRO A 176 13.02 0.87 16.05
CA PRO A 176 13.25 1.80 17.16
C PRO A 176 14.43 1.43 18.07
N ALA A 177 14.69 0.13 18.23
CA ALA A 177 15.78 -0.35 19.09
C ALA A 177 17.20 -0.08 18.51
N LYS A 178 17.28 0.29 17.22
CA LYS A 178 18.53 0.57 16.51
C LYS A 178 18.73 2.05 16.21
N VAL A 179 17.78 2.91 16.61
CA VAL A 179 17.89 4.37 16.40
C VAL A 179 19.01 4.94 17.26
N THR A 180 19.91 5.66 16.61
CA THR A 180 21.04 6.36 17.26
C THR A 180 20.92 7.87 17.13
N VAL A 181 20.23 8.37 16.10
CA VAL A 181 20.04 9.80 15.83
C VAL A 181 18.58 10.12 15.54
N SER A 182 18.01 11.03 16.32
CA SER A 182 16.63 11.52 16.17
C SER A 182 16.63 12.84 15.36
N ASP A 183 16.82 12.76 14.03
CA ASP A 183 17.09 13.92 13.17
C ASP A 183 15.99 14.99 13.26
N ALA A 184 14.71 14.61 13.12
CA ALA A 184 13.61 15.57 13.21
C ALA A 184 13.51 16.22 14.58
N ARG A 185 13.68 15.46 15.66
CA ARG A 185 13.68 15.98 17.04
C ARG A 185 14.79 17.00 17.25
N ASN A 186 16.01 16.66 16.85
CA ASN A 186 17.16 17.56 16.95
C ASN A 186 16.93 18.86 16.18
N ALA A 187 16.33 18.79 14.98
CA ALA A 187 16.00 19.96 14.19
C ALA A 187 14.94 20.84 14.88
N ILE A 188 13.87 20.23 15.42
CA ILE A 188 12.81 20.95 16.15
C ILE A 188 13.40 21.65 17.39
N ASP A 189 14.23 20.96 18.17
CA ASP A 189 14.86 21.52 19.37
C ASP A 189 15.78 22.70 19.02
N ALA A 190 16.60 22.60 17.96
CA ALA A 190 17.46 23.68 17.48
C ALA A 190 16.64 24.91 17.06
N VAL A 191 15.57 24.73 16.27
CA VAL A 191 14.70 25.83 15.83
C VAL A 191 13.98 26.50 17.01
N LEU A 192 13.49 25.73 17.99
CA LEU A 192 12.87 26.26 19.21
C LEU A 192 13.87 27.08 20.05
N ALA A 193 15.14 26.65 20.09
CA ALA A 193 16.20 27.34 20.80
C ALA A 193 16.73 28.57 20.04
N GLY A 194 16.33 28.79 18.77
CA GLY A 194 16.85 29.85 17.92
C GLY A 194 18.30 29.63 17.47
N THR A 195 18.78 28.38 17.50
CA THR A 195 20.13 27.99 17.07
C THR A 195 20.08 27.36 15.67
N PRO A 196 21.19 27.41 14.90
CA PRO A 196 21.27 26.74 13.61
C PRO A 196 21.03 25.21 13.75
N VAL A 197 20.33 24.63 12.78
CA VAL A 197 20.17 23.18 12.68
C VAL A 197 21.48 22.59 12.17
N ALA A 198 22.11 21.71 12.94
CA ALA A 198 23.44 21.18 12.62
C ALA A 198 23.44 20.31 11.35
N VAL A 199 22.34 19.59 11.08
CA VAL A 199 22.13 18.79 9.89
C VAL A 199 20.80 19.21 9.26
N GLU A 200 20.85 20.05 8.26
CA GLU A 200 19.65 20.64 7.63
C GLU A 200 18.94 19.67 6.67
N LYS A 201 19.67 18.67 6.14
CA LYS A 201 19.13 17.67 5.21
C LYS A 201 19.64 16.28 5.54
N THR A 202 18.74 15.29 5.48
CA THR A 202 19.10 13.87 5.59
C THR A 202 18.49 13.06 4.46
N LYS A 203 19.12 11.93 4.10
CA LYS A 203 18.56 11.00 3.13
C LYS A 203 17.30 10.36 3.72
N VAL A 204 16.17 10.50 3.02
CA VAL A 204 14.89 9.89 3.37
C VAL A 204 14.86 8.46 2.86
N PHE A 205 14.21 7.57 3.60
CA PHE A 205 13.91 6.21 3.20
C PHE A 205 12.43 5.88 3.49
N GLY A 206 11.87 4.97 2.71
CA GLY A 206 10.46 4.60 2.74
C GLY A 206 9.91 4.35 1.34
N CYS A 207 8.60 4.26 1.22
CA CYS A 207 7.95 4.08 -0.07
C CYS A 207 7.95 5.39 -0.88
N SER A 208 8.17 5.28 -2.19
CA SER A 208 8.06 6.43 -3.11
C SER A 208 6.64 6.97 -3.15
N ILE A 209 6.51 8.29 -3.38
CA ILE A 209 5.20 8.94 -3.57
C ILE A 209 4.48 8.33 -4.77
N LYS A 210 3.19 8.10 -4.64
CA LYS A 210 2.31 7.56 -5.69
C LYS A 210 1.72 8.71 -6.50
N TRP A 211 2.49 9.14 -7.49
CA TRP A 211 2.12 10.26 -8.36
C TRP A 211 1.08 9.85 -9.39
N ALA A 212 0.05 10.68 -9.56
CA ALA A 212 -1.05 10.43 -10.51
C ALA A 212 -0.58 10.29 -11.97
N GLU A 213 0.51 10.96 -12.35
CA GLU A 213 1.09 10.88 -13.69
C GLU A 213 1.77 9.53 -13.98
N LYS A 214 2.12 8.75 -12.95
CA LYS A 214 2.77 7.43 -13.12
C LYS A 214 1.80 6.27 -13.39
N LYS A 215 0.60 6.54 -13.89
CA LYS A 215 -0.44 5.53 -14.18
C LYS A 215 -0.04 4.44 -15.19
N SER A 216 1.01 4.65 -15.98
CA SER A 216 1.55 3.60 -16.87
C SER A 216 1.92 2.32 -16.13
N TRP A 217 2.38 2.42 -14.89
CA TRP A 217 2.72 1.26 -14.05
C TRP A 217 1.51 0.40 -13.68
N LEU A 218 0.35 1.04 -13.50
CA LEU A 218 -0.91 0.33 -13.26
C LEU A 218 -1.30 -0.50 -14.47
N ALA A 219 -1.22 0.09 -15.67
CA ALA A 219 -1.53 -0.60 -16.91
C ALA A 219 -0.63 -1.81 -17.15
N GLU A 220 0.66 -1.72 -16.82
CA GLU A 220 1.60 -2.86 -16.90
C GLU A 220 1.24 -3.98 -15.90
N GLY A 221 0.87 -3.62 -14.66
CA GLY A 221 0.39 -4.57 -13.66
C GLY A 221 -0.87 -5.29 -14.12
N GLU A 222 -1.88 -4.53 -14.59
CA GLU A 222 -3.13 -5.07 -15.14
C GLU A 222 -2.87 -5.98 -16.35
N LYS A 223 -1.96 -5.62 -17.24
CA LYS A 223 -1.59 -6.45 -18.40
C LYS A 223 -0.95 -7.77 -17.97
N LYS A 224 -0.09 -7.76 -16.94
CA LYS A 224 0.49 -8.99 -16.39
C LYS A 224 -0.57 -9.90 -15.81
N TRP A 225 -1.50 -9.36 -15.02
CA TRP A 225 -2.60 -10.13 -14.44
C TRP A 225 -3.58 -10.65 -15.48
N ALA A 226 -3.84 -9.89 -16.54
CA ALA A 226 -4.70 -10.31 -17.64
C ALA A 226 -4.09 -11.46 -18.46
N ALA A 227 -2.77 -11.62 -18.45
CA ALA A 227 -2.05 -12.68 -19.14
C ALA A 227 -1.90 -13.96 -18.28
N GLU A 228 -2.27 -13.94 -17.00
CA GLU A 228 -2.19 -15.12 -16.15
C GLU A 228 -3.23 -16.17 -16.56
N GLU A 229 -2.82 -17.44 -16.50
CA GLU A 229 -3.72 -18.55 -16.81
C GLU A 229 -4.82 -18.68 -15.78
N VAL A 230 -6.05 -18.90 -16.26
CA VAL A 230 -7.23 -19.23 -15.45
C VAL A 230 -7.73 -20.60 -15.85
N ALA A 231 -7.56 -21.56 -14.96
CA ALA A 231 -7.99 -22.95 -15.13
C ALA A 231 -9.08 -23.30 -14.13
N LEU A 232 -9.87 -24.32 -14.43
CA LEU A 232 -10.89 -24.91 -13.55
C LEU A 232 -10.64 -26.43 -13.51
N THR A 233 -10.56 -27.00 -12.31
CA THR A 233 -10.34 -28.43 -12.09
C THR A 233 -11.45 -29.03 -11.22
N PRO A 234 -11.89 -30.27 -11.51
CA PRO A 234 -12.79 -30.98 -10.60
C PRO A 234 -12.14 -31.21 -9.23
N ILE A 235 -12.95 -31.24 -8.19
CA ILE A 235 -12.51 -31.55 -6.83
C ILE A 235 -13.57 -32.41 -6.11
N ASP A 236 -13.10 -33.46 -5.47
CA ASP A 236 -13.95 -34.32 -4.62
C ASP A 236 -13.90 -33.91 -3.13
N ALA A 237 -14.62 -34.60 -2.28
CA ALA A 237 -14.64 -34.32 -0.84
C ALA A 237 -13.28 -34.56 -0.16
N ALA A 238 -12.47 -35.48 -0.65
CA ALA A 238 -11.13 -35.72 -0.11
C ALA A 238 -10.18 -34.56 -0.49
N GLY A 239 -10.24 -34.08 -1.73
CA GLY A 239 -9.52 -32.91 -2.20
C GLY A 239 -9.90 -31.65 -1.43
N LEU A 240 -11.19 -31.44 -1.13
CA LEU A 240 -11.66 -30.31 -0.29
C LEU A 240 -11.07 -30.38 1.13
N LYS A 241 -11.09 -31.54 1.77
CA LYS A 241 -10.44 -31.74 3.08
C LYS A 241 -8.94 -31.47 3.04
N ALA A 242 -8.24 -31.90 2.00
CA ALA A 242 -6.83 -31.61 1.81
C ALA A 242 -6.58 -30.11 1.56
N LEU A 243 -7.50 -29.44 0.83
CA LEU A 243 -7.44 -27.99 0.60
C LEU A 243 -7.52 -27.21 1.91
N THR A 244 -8.45 -27.60 2.81
CA THR A 244 -8.69 -26.90 4.09
C THR A 244 -7.78 -27.37 5.21
N ALA A 245 -7.22 -28.58 5.15
CA ALA A 245 -6.13 -29.02 6.04
C ALA A 245 -4.87 -28.16 5.88
N ASN A 246 -4.65 -27.59 4.70
CA ASN A 246 -3.57 -26.67 4.37
C ASN A 246 -2.20 -27.10 4.89
N ASP A 247 -1.65 -28.12 4.29
CA ASP A 247 -0.31 -28.66 4.58
C ASP A 247 0.85 -27.78 4.04
N SER A 248 0.52 -26.70 3.34
CA SER A 248 1.49 -25.74 2.83
C SER A 248 1.98 -24.79 3.93
N ALA A 249 3.11 -24.07 3.66
CA ALA A 249 3.60 -23.01 4.54
C ALA A 249 2.90 -21.65 4.33
N LYS A 250 1.83 -21.61 3.52
CA LYS A 250 1.17 -20.39 3.08
C LYS A 250 -0.22 -20.22 3.69
N LEU A 251 -0.64 -18.97 3.86
CA LEU A 251 -2.03 -18.67 4.18
C LEU A 251 -2.90 -18.94 2.96
N ARG A 252 -4.08 -19.55 3.13
CA ARG A 252 -4.98 -19.87 2.03
C ARG A 252 -6.35 -19.25 2.24
N LEU A 253 -6.78 -18.45 1.27
CA LEU A 253 -8.13 -17.93 1.16
C LEU A 253 -8.95 -18.94 0.34
N VAL A 254 -9.96 -19.53 0.97
CA VAL A 254 -10.91 -20.47 0.32
C VAL A 254 -12.27 -19.79 0.27
N ASN A 255 -12.85 -19.75 -0.93
CA ASN A 255 -14.18 -19.18 -1.16
C ASN A 255 -15.06 -20.19 -1.89
N VAL A 256 -16.23 -20.48 -1.33
CA VAL A 256 -17.27 -21.29 -1.96
C VAL A 256 -18.32 -20.37 -2.55
N TRP A 257 -18.62 -20.55 -3.83
CA TRP A 257 -19.48 -19.67 -4.61
C TRP A 257 -20.24 -20.43 -5.69
N ALA A 258 -21.15 -19.75 -6.41
CA ALA A 258 -21.81 -20.33 -7.58
C ALA A 258 -22.18 -19.23 -8.59
N THR A 259 -22.33 -19.61 -9.87
CA THR A 259 -22.73 -18.66 -10.93
C THR A 259 -24.15 -18.12 -10.78
N TRP A 260 -25.02 -18.81 -10.07
CA TRP A 260 -26.39 -18.39 -9.75
C TRP A 260 -26.51 -17.61 -8.44
N CYS A 261 -25.44 -17.46 -7.69
CA CYS A 261 -25.42 -16.78 -6.40
C CYS A 261 -25.12 -15.28 -6.59
N GLY A 262 -26.13 -14.42 -6.50
CA GLY A 262 -26.00 -12.98 -6.67
C GLY A 262 -24.97 -12.31 -5.72
N PRO A 263 -25.06 -12.52 -4.39
CA PRO A 263 -24.05 -11.99 -3.45
C PRO A 263 -22.63 -12.45 -3.76
N CYS A 264 -22.44 -13.70 -4.24
CA CYS A 264 -21.14 -14.21 -4.64
C CYS A 264 -20.53 -13.40 -5.78
N GLN A 265 -21.35 -13.05 -6.79
CA GLN A 265 -20.89 -12.26 -7.93
C GLN A 265 -20.51 -10.83 -7.53
N VAL A 266 -21.20 -10.25 -6.54
CA VAL A 266 -20.91 -8.90 -6.02
C VAL A 266 -19.56 -8.85 -5.28
N GLU A 267 -19.25 -9.85 -4.44
CA GLU A 267 -18.01 -9.87 -3.67
C GLU A 267 -16.77 -10.33 -4.46
N PHE A 268 -16.97 -11.06 -5.57
CA PHE A 268 -15.90 -11.73 -6.30
C PHE A 268 -14.76 -10.77 -6.73
N PRO A 269 -15.03 -9.57 -7.27
CA PRO A 269 -14.00 -8.59 -7.59
C PRO A 269 -13.15 -8.19 -6.38
N ASP A 270 -13.78 -8.00 -5.21
CA ASP A 270 -13.09 -7.65 -3.97
C ASP A 270 -12.19 -8.79 -3.49
N MET A 271 -12.65 -10.03 -3.60
CA MET A 271 -11.84 -11.20 -3.30
C MET A 271 -10.59 -11.29 -4.18
N ILE A 272 -10.73 -11.05 -5.49
CA ILE A 272 -9.59 -11.00 -6.42
C ILE A 272 -8.65 -9.86 -6.07
N ALA A 273 -9.16 -8.70 -5.70
CA ALA A 273 -8.34 -7.57 -5.24
C ALA A 273 -7.53 -7.94 -3.99
N VAL A 274 -8.18 -8.53 -2.97
CA VAL A 274 -7.53 -9.01 -1.74
C VAL A 274 -6.45 -10.06 -2.07
N TYR A 275 -6.73 -11.02 -2.94
CA TYR A 275 -5.72 -11.98 -3.38
C TYR A 275 -4.51 -11.30 -4.00
N ARG A 276 -4.72 -10.34 -4.91
CA ARG A 276 -3.63 -9.58 -5.57
C ARG A 276 -2.82 -8.74 -4.58
N MET A 277 -3.47 -8.16 -3.55
CA MET A 277 -2.79 -7.41 -2.50
C MET A 277 -1.77 -8.28 -1.74
N TYR A 278 -2.15 -9.50 -1.38
CA TYR A 278 -1.36 -10.29 -0.44
C TYR A 278 -0.64 -11.49 -1.05
N ARG A 279 -0.87 -11.82 -2.34
CA ARG A 279 -0.20 -12.97 -3.00
C ARG A 279 1.33 -12.88 -2.95
N GLY A 280 1.89 -11.69 -3.03
CA GLY A 280 3.33 -11.43 -2.89
C GLY A 280 3.89 -11.78 -1.51
N ARG A 281 3.02 -11.87 -0.50
CA ARG A 281 3.35 -12.31 0.86
C ARG A 281 3.06 -13.79 1.11
N GLY A 282 2.63 -14.52 0.10
CA GLY A 282 2.34 -15.94 0.17
C GLY A 282 0.86 -16.28 0.42
N LEU A 283 -0.09 -15.35 0.21
CA LEU A 283 -1.51 -15.71 0.19
C LEU A 283 -1.81 -16.56 -1.06
N GLU A 284 -2.39 -17.73 -0.87
CA GLU A 284 -2.98 -18.55 -1.95
C GLU A 284 -4.48 -18.30 -2.02
N LEU A 285 -5.04 -18.27 -3.23
CA LEU A 285 -6.48 -18.26 -3.47
C LEU A 285 -6.92 -19.64 -3.96
N ALA A 286 -7.96 -20.17 -3.37
CA ALA A 286 -8.69 -21.34 -3.86
C ALA A 286 -10.19 -21.02 -3.91
N THR A 287 -10.79 -21.10 -5.10
CA THR A 287 -12.25 -20.98 -5.26
C THR A 287 -12.86 -22.34 -5.51
N VAL A 288 -14.03 -22.58 -4.96
CA VAL A 288 -14.80 -23.82 -5.13
C VAL A 288 -16.19 -23.46 -5.62
N SER A 289 -16.49 -23.81 -6.88
CA SER A 289 -17.85 -23.64 -7.40
C SER A 289 -18.77 -24.76 -6.91
N ALA A 290 -19.93 -24.35 -6.39
CA ALA A 290 -21.05 -25.21 -6.03
C ALA A 290 -22.03 -25.47 -7.20
N ASP A 291 -21.67 -25.03 -8.41
CA ASP A 291 -22.41 -25.33 -9.61
C ASP A 291 -22.32 -26.83 -9.93
N PRO A 292 -23.36 -27.44 -10.54
CA PRO A 292 -23.29 -28.81 -11.01
C PRO A 292 -22.15 -29.02 -12.00
N PRO A 293 -21.46 -30.17 -12.02
CA PRO A 293 -20.25 -30.41 -12.84
C PRO A 293 -20.43 -30.13 -14.35
N GLU A 294 -21.64 -30.35 -14.88
CA GLU A 294 -21.98 -30.06 -16.27
C GLU A 294 -21.95 -28.53 -16.61
N LYS A 295 -21.91 -27.67 -15.60
CA LYS A 295 -21.77 -26.21 -15.74
C LYS A 295 -20.31 -25.74 -15.76
N SER A 296 -19.34 -26.63 -15.89
CA SER A 296 -17.91 -26.26 -15.89
C SER A 296 -17.55 -25.21 -16.94
N ALA A 297 -18.16 -25.21 -18.11
CA ALA A 297 -17.87 -24.22 -19.16
C ALA A 297 -18.31 -22.79 -18.77
N PRO A 298 -19.54 -22.51 -18.33
CA PRO A 298 -19.93 -21.18 -17.84
C PRO A 298 -19.18 -20.75 -16.58
N VAL A 299 -18.87 -21.67 -15.64
CA VAL A 299 -18.04 -21.39 -14.46
C VAL A 299 -16.65 -20.90 -14.90
N LEU A 300 -15.97 -21.60 -15.81
CA LEU A 300 -14.67 -21.20 -16.33
C LEU A 300 -14.73 -19.85 -17.07
N ALA A 301 -15.80 -19.59 -17.82
CA ALA A 301 -16.00 -18.33 -18.52
C ALA A 301 -16.05 -17.16 -17.52
N TYR A 302 -16.83 -17.29 -16.45
CA TYR A 302 -16.92 -16.30 -15.38
C TYR A 302 -15.56 -16.08 -14.69
N LEU A 303 -14.86 -17.14 -14.31
CA LEU A 303 -13.53 -17.06 -13.68
C LEU A 303 -12.52 -16.31 -14.57
N LYS A 304 -12.56 -16.52 -15.89
CA LYS A 304 -11.72 -15.80 -16.86
C LYS A 304 -12.10 -14.31 -16.93
N GLU A 305 -13.37 -13.99 -16.92
CA GLU A 305 -13.86 -12.60 -16.87
C GLU A 305 -13.34 -11.89 -15.61
N GLN A 306 -13.39 -12.56 -14.46
CA GLN A 306 -12.88 -12.05 -13.20
C GLN A 306 -11.35 -12.13 -13.07
N ARG A 307 -10.65 -12.72 -14.05
CA ARG A 307 -9.19 -12.93 -14.01
C ARG A 307 -8.74 -13.65 -12.74
N ALA A 308 -9.46 -14.68 -12.36
CA ALA A 308 -9.24 -15.48 -11.16
C ALA A 308 -8.09 -16.47 -11.37
N SER A 309 -6.84 -15.99 -11.34
CA SER A 309 -5.63 -16.78 -11.59
C SER A 309 -5.18 -17.65 -10.40
N GLY A 310 -6.02 -17.81 -9.37
CA GLY A 310 -5.81 -18.76 -8.28
C GLY A 310 -6.09 -20.21 -8.67
N ARG A 311 -6.17 -21.09 -7.67
CA ARG A 311 -6.67 -22.46 -7.85
C ARG A 311 -8.18 -22.41 -7.89
N ASN A 312 -8.80 -22.76 -9.03
CA ASN A 312 -10.25 -22.78 -9.13
C ASN A 312 -10.73 -24.21 -9.33
N HIS A 313 -11.73 -24.57 -8.54
CA HIS A 313 -12.30 -25.90 -8.50
C HIS A 313 -13.80 -25.87 -8.76
N ILE A 314 -14.33 -26.94 -9.35
CA ILE A 314 -15.76 -27.25 -9.40
C ILE A 314 -15.99 -28.55 -8.65
N PHE A 315 -16.99 -28.57 -7.76
CA PHE A 315 -17.28 -29.76 -6.97
C PHE A 315 -17.86 -30.86 -7.86
N GLU A 316 -17.41 -32.11 -7.69
CA GLU A 316 -17.82 -33.24 -8.53
C GLU A 316 -19.23 -33.72 -8.31
N LYS A 317 -19.90 -33.29 -7.22
CA LYS A 317 -21.28 -33.66 -6.93
C LYS A 317 -22.23 -32.52 -7.21
N ALA A 318 -23.41 -32.85 -7.72
CA ALA A 318 -24.47 -31.88 -7.98
C ALA A 318 -25.14 -31.34 -6.70
N ASP A 319 -25.02 -32.06 -5.57
CA ASP A 319 -25.56 -31.64 -4.27
C ASP A 319 -24.59 -30.63 -3.58
N PRO A 320 -24.95 -29.35 -3.49
CA PRO A 320 -24.10 -28.33 -2.87
C PRO A 320 -23.95 -28.54 -1.35
N TYR A 321 -24.87 -29.17 -0.67
CA TYR A 321 -24.78 -29.46 0.76
C TYR A 321 -23.66 -30.45 1.11
N ALA A 322 -23.27 -31.29 0.14
CA ALA A 322 -22.11 -32.16 0.31
C ALA A 322 -20.73 -31.42 0.40
N LEU A 323 -20.72 -30.12 0.18
CA LEU A 323 -19.55 -29.24 0.39
C LEU A 323 -19.32 -28.89 1.87
N ILE A 324 -20.37 -28.88 2.70
CA ILE A 324 -20.34 -28.34 4.07
C ILE A 324 -19.24 -29.01 4.90
N ASP A 325 -19.41 -30.30 5.19
CA ASP A 325 -18.44 -31.01 6.06
C ASP A 325 -16.99 -31.00 5.57
N PRO A 326 -16.71 -31.18 4.24
CA PRO A 326 -15.35 -31.17 3.76
C PRO A 326 -14.67 -29.80 3.79
N VAL A 327 -15.44 -28.68 3.63
CA VAL A 327 -14.90 -27.34 3.61
C VAL A 327 -14.80 -26.75 5.01
N ASP A 328 -15.91 -26.75 5.74
CA ASP A 328 -15.97 -26.20 7.09
C ASP A 328 -17.20 -26.78 7.84
N PRO A 329 -16.99 -27.65 8.82
CA PRO A 329 -18.08 -28.23 9.59
C PRO A 329 -18.94 -27.23 10.37
N LYS A 330 -18.49 -25.95 10.47
CA LYS A 330 -19.26 -24.87 11.12
C LYS A 330 -20.14 -24.09 10.15
N TRP A 331 -19.96 -24.30 8.85
CA TRP A 331 -20.73 -23.62 7.81
C TRP A 331 -22.18 -24.15 7.79
N GLN A 332 -23.15 -23.22 7.71
CA GLN A 332 -24.57 -23.56 7.69
C GLN A 332 -25.12 -23.76 6.26
N GLY A 333 -24.29 -23.64 5.23
CA GLY A 333 -24.67 -23.85 3.81
C GLY A 333 -25.05 -22.58 3.06
N GLU A 334 -24.93 -21.39 3.68
CA GLU A 334 -25.18 -20.12 3.00
C GLU A 334 -24.02 -19.76 2.07
N LEU A 335 -24.34 -19.29 0.85
CA LEU A 335 -23.36 -18.81 -0.13
C LEU A 335 -23.39 -17.27 -0.23
N PRO A 336 -22.22 -16.64 -0.43
CA PRO A 336 -20.88 -17.22 -0.47
C PRO A 336 -20.41 -17.68 0.92
N HIS A 337 -19.43 -18.58 0.96
CA HIS A 337 -18.73 -18.95 2.20
C HIS A 337 -17.24 -18.74 2.05
N THR A 338 -16.66 -17.91 2.93
CA THR A 338 -15.25 -17.53 2.86
C THR A 338 -14.51 -17.87 4.13
N ILE A 339 -13.42 -18.64 4.01
CA ILE A 339 -12.51 -18.91 5.12
C ILE A 339 -11.07 -18.57 4.72
N VAL A 340 -10.28 -18.15 5.71
CA VAL A 340 -8.83 -18.05 5.59
C VAL A 340 -8.19 -19.06 6.52
N VAL A 341 -7.38 -19.94 5.94
CA VAL A 341 -6.81 -21.11 6.62
C VAL A 341 -5.29 -20.95 6.69
N ALA A 342 -4.77 -20.91 7.90
CA ALA A 342 -3.33 -20.95 8.17
C ALA A 342 -2.75 -22.35 7.95
N PRO A 343 -1.43 -22.52 7.79
CA PRO A 343 -0.76 -23.80 7.81
C PRO A 343 -1.25 -24.70 8.96
N GLY A 344 -1.51 -25.96 8.66
CA GLY A 344 -2.05 -26.93 9.62
C GLY A 344 -3.55 -26.81 9.88
N GLY A 345 -4.32 -26.14 9.01
CA GLY A 345 -5.79 -26.17 9.01
C GLY A 345 -6.46 -25.21 10.00
N ARG A 346 -5.72 -24.34 10.68
CA ARG A 346 -6.31 -23.37 11.61
C ARG A 346 -7.02 -22.25 10.84
N VAL A 347 -8.34 -22.14 10.99
CA VAL A 347 -9.13 -21.05 10.41
C VAL A 347 -8.87 -19.77 11.19
N VAL A 348 -8.40 -18.72 10.49
CA VAL A 348 -8.11 -17.39 11.05
C VAL A 348 -9.15 -16.35 10.68
N TYR A 349 -10.00 -16.62 9.69
CA TYR A 349 -11.14 -15.81 9.29
C TYR A 349 -12.27 -16.70 8.76
N ARG A 350 -13.51 -16.31 9.00
CA ARG A 350 -14.71 -16.96 8.47
C ARG A 350 -15.78 -15.94 8.21
N SER A 351 -16.49 -16.07 7.07
CA SER A 351 -17.71 -15.35 6.76
C SER A 351 -18.70 -16.27 6.07
N GLU A 352 -19.96 -16.20 6.47
CA GLU A 352 -21.12 -16.74 5.76
C GLU A 352 -21.90 -15.58 5.16
N GLY A 353 -22.37 -15.69 3.90
CA GLY A 353 -22.77 -14.54 3.12
C GLY A 353 -21.57 -13.70 2.69
N ALA A 354 -21.84 -12.58 2.03
CA ALA A 354 -20.78 -11.69 1.54
C ALA A 354 -19.86 -11.22 2.68
N PHE A 355 -18.54 -11.32 2.47
CA PHE A 355 -17.58 -10.87 3.47
C PHE A 355 -17.43 -9.34 3.48
N ASP A 356 -17.06 -8.79 4.63
CA ASP A 356 -16.55 -7.43 4.75
C ASP A 356 -15.08 -7.37 4.27
N PRO A 357 -14.76 -6.65 3.17
CA PRO A 357 -13.41 -6.57 2.63
C PRO A 357 -12.37 -6.05 3.64
N LEU A 358 -12.76 -5.12 4.51
CA LEU A 358 -11.85 -4.59 5.53
C LEU A 358 -11.57 -5.61 6.62
N ALA A 359 -12.58 -6.34 7.10
CA ALA A 359 -12.42 -7.39 8.09
C ALA A 359 -11.53 -8.54 7.55
N LEU A 360 -11.70 -8.93 6.28
CA LEU A 360 -10.85 -9.91 5.62
C LEU A 360 -9.40 -9.43 5.52
N ARG A 361 -9.18 -8.20 5.05
CA ARG A 361 -7.84 -7.59 4.98
C ARG A 361 -7.16 -7.54 6.35
N ARG A 362 -7.90 -7.15 7.40
CA ARG A 362 -7.40 -7.12 8.79
C ARG A 362 -6.97 -8.50 9.29
N ALA A 363 -7.74 -9.53 9.03
CA ALA A 363 -7.38 -10.89 9.40
C ALA A 363 -6.07 -11.35 8.72
N ILE A 364 -5.90 -11.04 7.42
CA ILE A 364 -4.71 -11.39 6.66
C ILE A 364 -3.48 -10.60 7.15
N VAL A 365 -3.63 -9.28 7.33
CA VAL A 365 -2.52 -8.42 7.83
C VAL A 365 -2.18 -8.76 9.28
N GLY A 366 -3.17 -9.10 10.11
CA GLY A 366 -2.97 -9.58 11.47
C GLY A 366 -2.12 -10.86 11.52
N TYR A 367 -2.28 -11.74 10.53
CA TYR A 367 -1.45 -12.95 10.41
C TYR A 367 -0.03 -12.66 9.92
N TYR A 368 0.14 -11.83 8.87
CA TYR A 368 1.45 -11.55 8.25
C TYR A 368 2.25 -10.44 8.93
N GLY A 369 1.60 -9.55 9.68
CA GLY A 369 2.19 -8.33 10.22
C GLY A 369 2.24 -7.18 9.20
N ARG A 370 2.52 -5.96 9.70
CA ARG A 370 2.46 -4.69 8.96
C ARG A 370 3.83 -4.17 8.51
N TYR A 371 4.93 -4.75 8.99
CA TYR A 371 6.27 -4.22 8.80
C TYR A 371 7.12 -5.15 7.93
N TYR A 372 8.16 -4.60 7.30
CA TYR A 372 9.12 -5.40 6.52
C TYR A 372 9.87 -6.40 7.39
N HIS A 373 10.15 -6.03 8.65
CA HIS A 373 10.74 -6.95 9.61
C HIS A 373 9.64 -7.41 10.57
N SER A 374 9.19 -8.64 10.43
CA SER A 374 8.43 -9.28 11.48
C SER A 374 9.28 -9.20 12.75
N VAL A 375 8.76 -8.59 13.80
CA VAL A 375 9.33 -8.79 15.13
C VAL A 375 9.12 -10.28 15.42
N ALA A 376 10.18 -11.07 15.26
CA ALA A 376 10.13 -12.49 15.56
C ALA A 376 9.75 -12.61 17.04
N GLY A 377 8.53 -13.05 17.31
CA GLY A 377 8.06 -13.33 18.66
C GLY A 377 6.81 -12.57 19.12
N GLN A 378 5.79 -12.40 18.27
CA GLN A 378 4.40 -12.16 18.75
C GLN A 378 3.48 -13.25 18.24
#